data_b6b91eb88fbe3511d5974886d8e418fa
#
_entry.id   b6b91eb88fbe3511d5974886d8e418fa
#
_cell.length_a   1.000
_cell.length_b   1.000
_cell.length_c   1.000
_cell.angle_alpha   90.00
_cell.angle_beta   90.00
_cell.angle_gamma   90.00
#
_symmetry.space_group_name_H-M   'P 1'
#
loop_
_entity.id
_entity.type
_entity.pdbx_description
1 polymer ?
#
loop_
_entity_poly.entity_id
_entity_poly.type
_entity_poly.pdbx_seq_one_letter_code
_entity_poly.pdbx_strand_id
1 'polypeptide(L)'
;MFKACKRPILLLLCALSMPLALADELLRADHPDHYTVVRGDTLWDISARFLRSPWRWPEIWHVNPQIANPHLIYPGDELDLVYIDGKPQLRLRRGTLKLSPRVRSTPWDGAIPTIPVDAISPFLTRHYVLEQDQLDTAPYIVDFADEHIIGGAGQKAYVRSIDQEDALKFEIVRPGGPYKDADSGEILGYEAAYIGTSKLQRTGDPATVYINSTELEAVIGDRVIPAGDDKATANFTPHAPAMPIEGNIIAVMNGVSQIGQYNVVVLDRGARDGLNAGTVLRVDQRGETIRDVVTPDSRDTVTLPDEEAGLLMVFRSFERVSFGLVLHATRVMHINDKVRNP
;
A
#
# COMPACT_ATOMS: atom_id res chain seq x y z
N MET A 1 53.23 66.18 9.77
CA MET A 1 52.33 65.77 8.65
C MET A 1 51.82 64.37 8.92
N PHE A 2 50.71 64.26 9.64
CA PHE A 2 50.10 62.93 9.96
C PHE A 2 48.79 62.79 9.17
N LYS A 3 48.73 61.83 8.26
CA LYS A 3 47.51 61.44 7.50
C LYS A 3 46.70 60.45 8.34
N ALA A 4 45.54 60.90 8.77
CA ALA A 4 44.55 60.07 9.42
C ALA A 4 43.87 59.11 8.38
N CYS A 5 44.02 57.86 8.63
CA CYS A 5 43.33 56.76 7.83
C CYS A 5 41.96 56.49 8.44
N LYS A 6 40.86 56.89 7.76
CA LYS A 6 39.50 56.59 8.13
C LYS A 6 39.16 55.19 7.60
N ARG A 7 38.96 54.21 8.48
CA ARG A 7 38.38 52.91 8.15
C ARG A 7 36.84 52.99 8.19
N PRO A 8 36.11 52.55 7.18
CA PRO A 8 34.68 52.43 7.29
C PRO A 8 34.32 51.16 8.08
N ILE A 9 33.52 51.33 9.13
CA ILE A 9 32.86 50.23 9.85
C ILE A 9 31.75 49.71 8.96
N LEU A 10 31.93 48.50 8.39
CA LEU A 10 30.91 47.78 7.66
C LEU A 10 30.02 47.10 8.69
N LEU A 11 28.82 47.64 8.90
CA LEU A 11 27.76 47.03 9.71
C LEU A 11 27.25 45.77 8.98
N LEU A 12 27.63 44.61 9.52
CA LEU A 12 27.11 43.31 9.10
C LEU A 12 25.71 43.15 9.69
N LEU A 13 24.67 43.54 8.92
CA LEU A 13 23.27 43.25 9.23
C LEU A 13 23.01 41.79 8.82
N CYS A 14 23.29 40.84 9.72
CA CYS A 14 22.91 39.45 9.52
C CYS A 14 21.40 39.36 9.69
N ALA A 15 20.70 39.26 8.55
CA ALA A 15 19.26 39.03 8.49
C ALA A 15 18.94 37.64 9.07
N LEU A 16 18.33 37.63 10.25
CA LEU A 16 17.63 36.48 10.82
C LEU A 16 16.27 36.35 10.09
N SER A 17 16.28 35.76 8.92
CA SER A 17 15.05 35.43 8.21
C SER A 17 15.19 34.08 7.50
N MET A 18 15.04 32.99 8.28
CA MET A 18 14.72 31.67 7.73
C MET A 18 14.16 30.78 8.85
N PRO A 19 12.82 30.72 8.98
CA PRO A 19 12.15 29.43 8.93
C PRO A 19 10.77 29.46 8.24
N LEU A 20 10.29 30.61 7.71
CA LEU A 20 8.98 30.64 7.04
C LEU A 20 8.93 29.87 5.70
N ALA A 21 10.04 29.74 5.01
CA ALA A 21 10.07 29.14 3.67
C ALA A 21 9.78 27.63 3.65
N LEU A 22 10.08 26.89 4.72
CA LEU A 22 9.83 25.45 4.79
C LEU A 22 8.35 25.09 5.10
N ALA A 23 7.63 26.00 5.76
CA ALA A 23 6.22 25.79 6.08
C ALA A 23 5.33 25.98 4.85
N ASP A 24 5.69 26.89 3.96
CA ASP A 24 4.93 27.23 2.75
C ASP A 24 5.02 26.14 1.66
N GLU A 25 6.06 25.30 1.69
CA GLU A 25 6.26 24.19 0.78
C GLU A 25 5.46 22.92 1.17
N LEU A 26 5.16 22.75 2.45
CA LEU A 26 4.49 21.57 2.98
C LEU A 26 2.96 21.68 2.91
N LEU A 27 2.43 22.85 3.25
CA LEU A 27 0.98 23.08 3.32
C LEU A 27 0.40 23.47 1.95
N ARG A 28 -0.88 23.14 1.77
CA ARG A 28 -1.67 23.68 0.65
C ARG A 28 -1.96 25.14 0.88
N ALA A 29 -2.08 25.90 -0.18
CA ALA A 29 -2.43 27.34 -0.10
C ALA A 29 -3.86 27.57 0.44
N ASP A 30 -4.74 26.58 0.26
CA ASP A 30 -6.16 26.60 0.64
C ASP A 30 -6.47 25.72 1.86
N HIS A 31 -5.45 25.39 2.68
CA HIS A 31 -5.66 24.55 3.86
C HIS A 31 -6.61 25.20 4.88
N PRO A 32 -7.43 24.42 5.58
CA PRO A 32 -8.25 24.93 6.68
C PRO A 32 -7.39 25.13 7.94
N ASP A 33 -7.83 26.02 8.86
CA ASP A 33 -7.20 26.22 10.16
C ASP A 33 -7.65 25.14 11.17
N HIS A 34 -8.85 24.59 10.96
CA HIS A 34 -9.42 23.54 11.80
C HIS A 34 -10.23 22.56 10.96
N TYR A 35 -10.35 21.33 11.44
CA TYR A 35 -11.13 20.29 10.81
C TYR A 35 -11.78 19.39 11.86
N THR A 36 -13.06 19.08 11.70
CA THR A 36 -13.78 18.09 12.51
C THR A 36 -13.81 16.76 11.77
N VAL A 37 -13.27 15.72 12.38
CA VAL A 37 -13.22 14.37 11.82
C VAL A 37 -14.63 13.83 11.64
N VAL A 38 -14.92 13.32 10.44
CA VAL A 38 -16.22 12.71 10.14
C VAL A 38 -16.07 11.20 9.94
N ARG A 39 -17.19 10.49 10.06
CA ARG A 39 -17.20 9.05 9.84
C ARG A 39 -16.87 8.73 8.39
N GLY A 40 -15.95 7.81 8.19
CA GLY A 40 -15.45 7.42 6.87
C GLY A 40 -14.17 8.14 6.44
N ASP A 41 -13.71 9.13 7.20
CA ASP A 41 -12.40 9.74 6.97
C ASP A 41 -11.27 8.73 7.21
N THR A 42 -10.17 8.92 6.50
CA THR A 42 -8.89 8.31 6.78
C THR A 42 -7.87 9.38 7.14
N LEU A 43 -6.75 9.00 7.76
CA LEU A 43 -5.65 9.95 8.00
C LEU A 43 -5.10 10.53 6.70
N TRP A 44 -5.11 9.73 5.64
CA TRP A 44 -4.72 10.18 4.31
C TRP A 44 -5.64 11.29 3.78
N ASP A 45 -6.96 11.10 3.87
CA ASP A 45 -7.94 12.08 3.36
C ASP A 45 -7.89 13.38 4.15
N ILE A 46 -7.75 13.30 5.48
CA ILE A 46 -7.57 14.47 6.33
C ILE A 46 -6.30 15.20 5.94
N SER A 47 -5.19 14.48 5.78
CA SER A 47 -3.91 15.07 5.42
C SER A 47 -3.93 15.75 4.06
N ALA A 48 -4.67 15.21 3.10
CA ALA A 48 -4.85 15.80 1.78
C ALA A 48 -5.55 17.18 1.80
N ARG A 49 -6.25 17.52 2.91
CA ARG A 49 -6.84 18.85 3.11
C ARG A 49 -5.82 19.88 3.55
N PHE A 50 -4.79 19.47 4.29
CA PHE A 50 -3.77 20.35 4.84
C PHE A 50 -2.49 20.38 4.01
N LEU A 51 -2.08 19.24 3.45
CA LEU A 51 -0.78 19.04 2.82
C LEU A 51 -0.88 18.98 1.30
N ARG A 52 0.14 19.48 0.62
CA ARG A 52 0.34 19.24 -0.82
C ARG A 52 0.65 17.77 -1.09
N SER A 53 1.42 17.15 -0.19
CA SER A 53 1.77 15.73 -0.23
C SER A 53 1.18 15.00 0.99
N PRO A 54 0.00 14.36 0.88
CA PRO A 54 -0.72 13.77 2.00
C PRO A 54 0.09 12.74 2.78
N TRP A 55 0.97 12.00 2.13
CA TRP A 55 1.82 10.98 2.74
C TRP A 55 2.82 11.53 3.78
N ARG A 56 3.09 12.84 3.75
CA ARG A 56 3.96 13.52 4.72
C ARG A 56 3.26 13.87 6.04
N TRP A 57 2.05 13.36 6.27
CA TRP A 57 1.32 13.63 7.50
C TRP A 57 2.10 13.31 8.79
N PRO A 58 3.02 12.31 8.86
CA PRO A 58 3.80 12.10 10.08
C PRO A 58 4.65 13.31 10.47
N GLU A 59 5.04 14.16 9.52
CA GLU A 59 5.87 15.34 9.77
C GLU A 59 5.12 16.48 10.48
N ILE A 60 3.80 16.59 10.27
CA ILE A 60 2.98 17.63 10.90
C ILE A 60 2.14 17.11 12.07
N TRP A 61 2.19 15.80 12.30
CA TRP A 61 1.44 15.19 13.39
C TRP A 61 2.15 15.43 14.72
N HIS A 62 1.58 16.33 15.55
CA HIS A 62 2.10 16.52 16.90
C HIS A 62 1.63 15.34 17.77
N VAL A 63 2.56 14.46 18.11
CA VAL A 63 2.31 13.42 19.11
C VAL A 63 2.08 14.13 20.44
N ASN A 64 0.82 14.26 20.83
CA ASN A 64 0.51 14.64 22.20
C ASN A 64 1.11 13.55 23.11
N PRO A 65 2.06 13.86 24.02
CA PRO A 65 2.74 12.86 24.86
C PRO A 65 1.79 11.98 25.67
N GLN A 66 0.52 12.41 25.82
CA GLN A 66 -0.54 11.66 26.47
C GLN A 66 -1.25 10.65 25.56
N ILE A 67 -0.97 10.70 24.24
CA ILE A 67 -1.52 9.77 23.25
C ILE A 67 -0.36 8.96 22.72
N ALA A 68 -0.12 7.80 23.31
CA ALA A 68 0.96 6.88 22.92
C ALA A 68 0.83 6.31 21.49
N ASN A 69 -0.31 6.56 20.83
CA ASN A 69 -0.58 6.07 19.49
C ASN A 69 -1.29 7.16 18.64
N PRO A 70 -0.62 7.75 17.64
CA PRO A 70 -1.20 8.78 16.76
C PRO A 70 -2.39 8.28 15.93
N HIS A 71 -2.62 6.97 15.88
CA HIS A 71 -3.74 6.37 15.16
C HIS A 71 -5.08 6.42 15.91
N LEU A 72 -5.13 6.97 17.13
CA LEU A 72 -6.36 7.03 17.93
C LEU A 72 -7.09 8.36 17.72
N ILE A 73 -7.58 8.59 16.50
CA ILE A 73 -8.49 9.68 16.14
C ILE A 73 -9.85 9.08 15.86
N TYR A 74 -10.88 9.75 16.35
CA TYR A 74 -12.26 9.27 16.26
C TYR A 74 -13.14 10.27 15.54
N PRO A 75 -14.21 9.84 14.87
CA PRO A 75 -15.23 10.75 14.37
C PRO A 75 -15.75 11.68 15.48
N GLY A 76 -15.77 12.98 15.18
CA GLY A 76 -16.12 14.03 16.14
C GLY A 76 -14.92 14.69 16.85
N ASP A 77 -13.72 14.17 16.71
CA ASP A 77 -12.50 14.85 17.16
C ASP A 77 -12.25 16.10 16.30
N GLU A 78 -11.75 17.16 16.93
CA GLU A 78 -11.39 18.41 16.26
C GLU A 78 -9.85 18.50 16.13
N LEU A 79 -9.39 18.83 14.94
CA LEU A 79 -7.98 19.04 14.60
C LEU A 79 -7.75 20.51 14.34
N ASP A 80 -6.78 21.13 15.03
CA ASP A 80 -6.35 22.49 14.82
C ASP A 80 -4.94 22.50 14.22
N LEU A 81 -4.74 23.31 13.18
CA LEU A 81 -3.42 23.63 12.66
C LEU A 81 -2.78 24.70 13.56
N VAL A 82 -1.69 24.36 14.19
CA VAL A 82 -0.93 25.27 15.07
C VAL A 82 0.51 25.37 14.59
N TYR A 83 1.18 26.47 14.91
CA TYR A 83 2.60 26.65 14.60
C TYR A 83 3.40 26.59 15.90
N ILE A 84 4.32 25.61 15.99
CA ILE A 84 5.24 25.46 17.12
C ILE A 84 6.65 25.62 16.58
N ASP A 85 7.40 26.58 17.12
CA ASP A 85 8.75 26.95 16.65
C ASP A 85 8.81 27.22 15.13
N GLY A 86 7.74 27.85 14.60
CA GLY A 86 7.61 28.16 13.18
C GLY A 86 7.30 26.97 12.26
N LYS A 87 7.06 25.78 12.81
CA LYS A 87 6.67 24.58 12.05
C LYS A 87 5.17 24.30 12.19
N PRO A 88 4.45 23.99 11.09
CA PRO A 88 3.05 23.64 11.16
C PRO A 88 2.87 22.27 11.83
N GLN A 89 1.88 22.17 12.71
CA GLN A 89 1.56 20.94 13.42
C GLN A 89 0.04 20.78 13.56
N LEU A 90 -0.47 19.59 13.37
CA LEU A 90 -1.87 19.25 13.67
C LEU A 90 -1.98 18.80 15.12
N ARG A 91 -2.80 19.52 15.88
CA ARG A 91 -3.09 19.22 17.28
C ARG A 91 -4.52 18.78 17.46
N LEU A 92 -4.70 17.66 18.17
CA LEU A 92 -6.01 17.17 18.54
C LEU A 92 -6.58 18.03 19.68
N ARG A 93 -7.73 18.69 19.42
CA ARG A 93 -8.52 19.36 20.44
C ARG A 93 -9.58 18.39 20.96
N ARG A 94 -9.37 17.80 22.12
CA ARG A 94 -10.43 17.07 22.81
C ARG A 94 -11.23 18.03 23.66
N GLY A 95 -12.47 18.28 23.25
CA GLY A 95 -13.43 19.03 24.08
C GLY A 95 -13.67 18.28 25.40
N THR A 96 -13.82 19.03 26.51
CA THR A 96 -14.24 18.46 27.80
C THR A 96 -15.69 17.99 27.64
N LEU A 97 -15.89 16.71 27.35
CA LEU A 97 -17.23 16.13 27.29
C LEU A 97 -17.77 16.06 28.72
N LYS A 98 -18.71 16.93 29.05
CA LYS A 98 -19.49 16.82 30.30
C LYS A 98 -20.36 15.58 30.17
N LEU A 99 -19.89 14.46 30.73
CA LEU A 99 -20.67 13.22 30.80
C LEU A 99 -21.83 13.45 31.78
N SER A 100 -23.04 13.65 31.28
CA SER A 100 -24.22 13.49 32.08
C SER A 100 -24.55 11.99 32.21
N PRO A 101 -25.07 11.50 33.34
CA PRO A 101 -25.36 10.09 33.58
C PRO A 101 -26.61 9.65 32.80
N ARG A 102 -26.48 9.53 31.47
CA ARG A 102 -27.46 8.89 30.59
C ARG A 102 -26.74 7.79 29.82
N VAL A 103 -27.26 6.57 29.92
CA VAL A 103 -26.82 5.45 29.09
C VAL A 103 -27.11 5.84 27.65
N ARG A 104 -26.06 6.20 26.90
CA ARG A 104 -26.11 6.31 25.44
C ARG A 104 -25.46 5.04 24.89
N SER A 105 -26.25 4.17 24.30
CA SER A 105 -25.74 3.14 23.39
C SER A 105 -25.42 3.81 22.05
N THR A 106 -24.28 4.49 21.96
CA THR A 106 -23.68 4.82 20.66
C THR A 106 -22.91 3.59 20.21
N PRO A 107 -23.04 3.13 18.95
CA PRO A 107 -22.12 2.17 18.40
C PRO A 107 -20.70 2.70 18.62
N TRP A 108 -19.80 1.88 19.12
CA TRP A 108 -18.43 2.27 19.31
C TRP A 108 -17.81 2.42 17.90
N ASP A 109 -17.73 3.65 17.42
CA ASP A 109 -16.98 3.95 16.22
C ASP A 109 -15.49 3.76 16.57
N GLY A 110 -14.82 2.84 15.88
CA GLY A 110 -13.39 2.63 16.01
C GLY A 110 -12.61 3.88 15.59
N ALA A 111 -11.32 3.93 15.92
CA ALA A 111 -10.42 4.96 15.38
C ALA A 111 -10.41 4.93 13.86
N ILE A 112 -10.25 6.09 13.22
CA ILE A 112 -10.15 6.16 11.76
C ILE A 112 -8.87 5.45 11.28
N PRO A 113 -8.92 4.70 10.17
CA PRO A 113 -7.74 4.05 9.61
C PRO A 113 -6.80 5.05 8.95
N THR A 114 -5.55 4.64 8.73
CA THR A 114 -4.55 5.45 8.00
C THR A 114 -4.94 5.61 6.53
N ILE A 115 -5.44 4.53 5.93
CA ILE A 115 -5.88 4.41 4.53
C ILE A 115 -7.19 3.63 4.49
N PRO A 116 -7.92 3.63 3.35
CA PRO A 116 -9.15 2.84 3.21
C PRO A 116 -8.87 1.33 3.32
N VAL A 117 -8.93 0.79 4.53
CA VAL A 117 -8.63 -0.64 4.80
C VAL A 117 -9.59 -1.57 4.06
N ASP A 118 -10.83 -1.15 3.87
CA ASP A 118 -11.85 -1.95 3.16
C ASP A 118 -11.42 -2.27 1.72
N ALA A 119 -10.70 -1.34 1.07
CA ALA A 119 -10.20 -1.53 -0.29
C ALA A 119 -9.11 -2.61 -0.39
N ILE A 120 -8.30 -2.79 0.65
CA ILE A 120 -7.17 -3.73 0.68
C ILE A 120 -7.43 -4.98 1.51
N SER A 121 -8.48 -4.99 2.35
CA SER A 121 -8.80 -6.11 3.25
C SER A 121 -8.80 -7.48 2.56
N PRO A 122 -9.38 -7.65 1.37
CA PRO A 122 -9.31 -8.93 0.64
C PRO A 122 -7.88 -9.36 0.30
N PHE A 123 -6.99 -8.40 0.07
CA PHE A 123 -5.62 -8.64 -0.39
C PHE A 123 -4.61 -8.79 0.75
N LEU A 124 -4.96 -8.34 1.95
CA LEU A 124 -4.11 -8.53 3.13
C LEU A 124 -4.00 -10.01 3.53
N THR A 125 -5.04 -10.80 3.26
CA THR A 125 -5.15 -12.18 3.72
C THR A 125 -5.31 -13.21 2.61
N ARG A 126 -5.58 -12.82 1.35
CA ARG A 126 -6.14 -13.70 0.33
C ARG A 126 -5.28 -13.92 -0.92
N HIS A 127 -4.28 -13.12 -1.17
CA HIS A 127 -3.46 -13.24 -2.37
C HIS A 127 -2.00 -13.39 -1.99
N TYR A 128 -1.42 -14.50 -2.43
CA TYR A 128 -0.01 -14.78 -2.30
C TYR A 128 0.70 -14.62 -3.64
N VAL A 129 1.98 -14.41 -3.57
CA VAL A 129 2.89 -14.60 -4.69
C VAL A 129 3.70 -15.83 -4.37
N LEU A 130 3.73 -16.79 -5.29
CA LEU A 130 4.57 -17.97 -5.20
C LEU A 130 5.80 -17.79 -6.08
N GLU A 131 6.96 -18.15 -5.55
CA GLU A 131 8.17 -18.28 -6.35
C GLU A 131 8.15 -19.59 -7.14
N GLN A 132 9.02 -19.71 -8.17
CA GLN A 132 9.04 -20.88 -9.05
C GLN A 132 9.32 -22.18 -8.27
N ASP A 133 10.29 -22.14 -7.35
CA ASP A 133 10.65 -23.28 -6.52
C ASP A 133 9.51 -23.69 -5.58
N GLN A 134 8.80 -22.72 -5.01
CA GLN A 134 7.61 -22.97 -4.19
C GLN A 134 6.49 -23.60 -5.04
N LEU A 135 6.29 -23.11 -6.27
CA LEU A 135 5.29 -23.68 -7.18
C LEU A 135 5.59 -25.14 -7.53
N ASP A 136 6.87 -25.47 -7.75
CA ASP A 136 7.29 -26.79 -8.16
C ASP A 136 7.27 -27.79 -7.01
N THR A 137 7.54 -27.35 -5.79
CA THR A 137 7.70 -28.23 -4.60
C THR A 137 6.48 -28.22 -3.67
N ALA A 138 5.59 -27.24 -3.76
CA ALA A 138 4.43 -27.14 -2.88
C ALA A 138 3.53 -28.38 -2.94
N PRO A 139 3.06 -28.87 -1.78
CA PRO A 139 2.02 -29.91 -1.71
C PRO A 139 0.81 -29.54 -2.55
N TYR A 140 0.16 -30.53 -3.16
CA TYR A 140 -0.96 -30.30 -4.05
C TYR A 140 -2.08 -31.32 -3.90
N ILE A 141 -3.32 -30.90 -4.19
CA ILE A 141 -4.50 -31.74 -4.17
C ILE A 141 -4.47 -32.67 -5.38
N VAL A 142 -4.60 -33.98 -5.15
CA VAL A 142 -4.68 -35.02 -6.21
C VAL A 142 -6.07 -35.55 -6.38
N ASP A 143 -6.90 -35.53 -5.32
CA ASP A 143 -8.25 -36.08 -5.39
C ASP A 143 -9.09 -35.63 -4.18
N PHE A 144 -10.37 -35.87 -4.21
CA PHE A 144 -11.30 -35.61 -3.12
C PHE A 144 -11.94 -36.91 -2.64
N ALA A 145 -12.37 -36.95 -1.38
CA ALA A 145 -13.15 -38.09 -0.89
C ALA A 145 -14.53 -38.14 -1.52
N ASP A 146 -15.14 -39.33 -1.47
CA ASP A 146 -16.55 -39.56 -1.86
C ASP A 146 -16.83 -39.22 -3.33
N GLU A 147 -15.88 -39.47 -4.24
CA GLU A 147 -15.99 -39.29 -5.71
C GLU A 147 -16.32 -37.84 -6.13
N HIS A 148 -15.99 -36.85 -5.30
CA HIS A 148 -16.18 -35.45 -5.66
C HIS A 148 -15.13 -34.98 -6.68
N ILE A 149 -15.54 -34.18 -7.66
CA ILE A 149 -14.68 -33.59 -8.69
C ILE A 149 -14.07 -32.25 -8.18
N ILE A 150 -14.80 -31.58 -7.28
CA ILE A 150 -14.43 -30.32 -6.66
C ILE A 150 -14.63 -30.42 -5.16
N GLY A 151 -13.82 -29.64 -4.40
CA GLY A 151 -13.85 -29.63 -2.94
C GLY A 151 -14.45 -28.36 -2.38
N GLY A 152 -15.33 -28.52 -1.38
CA GLY A 152 -15.90 -27.42 -0.62
C GLY A 152 -15.63 -27.56 0.87
N ALA A 153 -16.05 -26.57 1.66
CA ALA A 153 -15.97 -26.61 3.11
C ALA A 153 -16.70 -27.85 3.67
N GLY A 154 -16.08 -28.53 4.64
CA GLY A 154 -16.63 -29.75 5.23
C GLY A 154 -16.17 -31.04 4.55
N GLN A 155 -15.48 -30.98 3.43
CA GLN A 155 -15.04 -32.16 2.66
C GLN A 155 -13.56 -32.49 2.96
N LYS A 156 -13.14 -33.68 2.52
CA LYS A 156 -11.76 -34.16 2.62
C LYS A 156 -11.11 -34.16 1.25
N ALA A 157 -9.85 -33.73 1.23
CA ALA A 157 -9.00 -33.83 0.05
C ALA A 157 -7.76 -34.67 0.33
N TYR A 158 -7.25 -35.31 -0.70
CA TYR A 158 -6.01 -36.07 -0.68
C TYR A 158 -4.91 -35.21 -1.29
N VAL A 159 -3.80 -35.08 -0.55
CA VAL A 159 -2.71 -34.14 -0.88
C VAL A 159 -1.40 -34.88 -0.92
N ARG A 160 -0.61 -34.67 -1.96
CA ARG A 160 0.74 -35.23 -2.09
C ARG A 160 1.81 -34.24 -1.63
N SER A 161 2.96 -34.80 -1.24
CA SER A 161 4.19 -34.04 -0.88
C SER A 161 4.03 -33.15 0.35
N ILE A 162 3.21 -33.54 1.33
CA ILE A 162 3.21 -32.88 2.65
C ILE A 162 4.37 -33.41 3.46
N ASP A 163 5.49 -32.68 3.50
CA ASP A 163 6.68 -33.04 4.28
C ASP A 163 6.68 -32.45 5.69
N GLN A 164 5.77 -31.53 6.00
CA GLN A 164 5.73 -30.81 7.29
C GLN A 164 4.69 -31.44 8.24
N GLU A 165 5.14 -32.34 9.09
CA GLU A 165 4.30 -32.93 10.14
C GLU A 165 3.89 -31.92 11.21
N ASP A 166 4.63 -30.81 11.37
CA ASP A 166 4.40 -29.80 12.41
C ASP A 166 3.32 -28.78 12.05
N ALA A 167 3.00 -28.57 10.78
CA ALA A 167 1.96 -27.66 10.36
C ALA A 167 0.58 -28.35 10.44
N LEU A 168 -0.26 -27.91 11.36
CA LEU A 168 -1.63 -28.42 11.50
C LEU A 168 -2.63 -27.67 10.64
N LYS A 169 -2.29 -26.45 10.17
CA LYS A 169 -3.17 -25.57 9.38
C LYS A 169 -2.50 -25.21 8.07
N PHE A 170 -3.26 -25.30 7.01
CA PHE A 170 -2.80 -24.97 5.67
C PHE A 170 -3.79 -24.04 4.99
N GLU A 171 -3.29 -23.27 4.05
CA GLU A 171 -4.06 -22.51 3.08
C GLU A 171 -4.05 -23.25 1.75
N ILE A 172 -5.19 -23.22 1.07
CA ILE A 172 -5.34 -23.77 -0.29
C ILE A 172 -5.27 -22.58 -1.22
N VAL A 173 -4.34 -22.64 -2.18
CA VAL A 173 -4.14 -21.58 -3.18
C VAL A 173 -4.09 -22.16 -4.58
N ARG A 174 -4.62 -21.42 -5.56
CA ARG A 174 -4.57 -21.80 -6.97
C ARG A 174 -3.50 -20.99 -7.68
N PRO A 175 -2.49 -21.65 -8.29
CA PRO A 175 -1.52 -20.97 -9.11
C PRO A 175 -2.18 -20.28 -10.31
N GLY A 176 -1.84 -18.99 -10.50
CA GLY A 176 -2.27 -18.18 -11.63
C GLY A 176 -1.15 -17.96 -12.66
N GLY A 177 -1.25 -16.87 -13.40
CA GLY A 177 -0.26 -16.47 -14.40
C GLY A 177 1.07 -15.98 -13.78
N PRO A 178 2.18 -15.98 -14.57
CA PRO A 178 3.44 -15.42 -14.11
C PRO A 178 3.39 -13.90 -14.08
N TYR A 179 3.90 -13.30 -13.00
CA TYR A 179 4.29 -11.91 -12.96
C TYR A 179 5.64 -11.75 -13.66
N LYS A 180 5.71 -10.83 -14.62
CA LYS A 180 6.91 -10.58 -15.40
C LYS A 180 7.39 -9.15 -15.24
N ASP A 181 8.69 -8.95 -15.12
CA ASP A 181 9.31 -7.64 -15.21
C ASP A 181 8.96 -6.99 -16.54
N ALA A 182 8.51 -5.74 -16.53
CA ALA A 182 7.99 -5.08 -17.73
C ALA A 182 9.08 -4.77 -18.77
N ASP A 183 10.32 -4.61 -18.33
CA ASP A 183 11.43 -4.23 -19.20
C ASP A 183 12.24 -5.45 -19.67
N SER A 184 12.54 -6.40 -18.77
CA SER A 184 13.36 -7.59 -19.09
C SER A 184 12.54 -8.81 -19.51
N GLY A 185 11.26 -8.87 -19.12
CA GLY A 185 10.42 -10.06 -19.31
C GLY A 185 10.73 -11.21 -18.35
N GLU A 186 11.62 -11.00 -17.37
CA GLU A 186 11.98 -12.00 -16.37
C GLU A 186 10.76 -12.36 -15.52
N ILE A 187 10.58 -13.66 -15.21
CA ILE A 187 9.51 -14.10 -14.30
C ILE A 187 9.93 -13.75 -12.88
N LEU A 188 9.09 -12.92 -12.21
CA LEU A 188 9.29 -12.46 -10.86
C LEU A 188 8.57 -13.32 -9.79
N GLY A 189 7.63 -14.13 -10.22
CA GLY A 189 6.81 -14.99 -9.39
C GLY A 189 5.51 -15.35 -10.10
N TYR A 190 4.62 -16.04 -9.40
CA TYR A 190 3.32 -16.47 -9.92
C TYR A 190 2.22 -15.98 -9.02
N GLU A 191 1.12 -15.56 -9.63
CA GLU A 191 -0.10 -15.28 -8.88
C GLU A 191 -0.57 -16.54 -8.17
N ALA A 192 -1.05 -16.41 -6.94
CA ALA A 192 -1.68 -17.47 -6.19
C ALA A 192 -3.00 -16.98 -5.60
N ALA A 193 -4.10 -17.36 -6.26
CA ALA A 193 -5.43 -17.02 -5.78
C ALA A 193 -5.76 -17.86 -4.54
N TYR A 194 -6.21 -17.20 -3.48
CA TYR A 194 -6.67 -17.87 -2.27
C TYR A 194 -7.97 -18.64 -2.53
N ILE A 195 -8.01 -19.93 -2.15
CA ILE A 195 -9.16 -20.80 -2.28
C ILE A 195 -9.83 -21.05 -0.94
N GLY A 196 -9.04 -21.34 0.10
CA GLY A 196 -9.60 -21.66 1.41
C GLY A 196 -8.56 -22.07 2.44
N THR A 197 -9.03 -22.62 3.55
CA THR A 197 -8.19 -23.17 4.61
C THR A 197 -8.46 -24.66 4.79
N SER A 198 -7.42 -25.40 5.17
CA SER A 198 -7.54 -26.81 5.51
C SER A 198 -6.71 -27.17 6.76
N LYS A 199 -7.02 -28.34 7.30
CA LYS A 199 -6.35 -28.91 8.46
C LYS A 199 -5.91 -30.33 8.15
N LEU A 200 -4.68 -30.68 8.50
CA LEU A 200 -4.18 -32.04 8.40
C LEU A 200 -4.96 -32.97 9.34
N GLN A 201 -5.53 -34.03 8.79
CA GLN A 201 -6.22 -35.09 9.55
C GLN A 201 -5.40 -36.36 9.66
N ARG A 202 -4.71 -36.72 8.60
CA ARG A 202 -3.91 -37.95 8.53
C ARG A 202 -2.67 -37.71 7.69
N THR A 203 -1.53 -38.07 8.22
CA THR A 203 -0.24 -38.07 7.53
C THR A 203 -0.15 -39.21 6.52
N GLY A 204 0.75 -39.11 5.58
CA GLY A 204 1.01 -40.10 4.53
C GLY A 204 1.20 -39.44 3.16
N ASP A 205 1.46 -40.23 2.13
CA ASP A 205 1.50 -39.77 0.75
C ASP A 205 0.61 -40.67 -0.12
N PRO A 206 -0.63 -40.25 -0.42
CA PRO A 206 -1.21 -38.95 -0.09
C PRO A 206 -1.63 -38.81 1.38
N ALA A 207 -1.43 -37.61 1.92
CA ALA A 207 -2.02 -37.20 3.19
C ALA A 207 -3.50 -36.86 3.03
N THR A 208 -4.25 -36.84 4.15
CA THR A 208 -5.66 -36.42 4.14
C THR A 208 -5.80 -35.10 4.87
N VAL A 209 -6.33 -34.09 4.19
CA VAL A 209 -6.69 -32.80 4.78
C VAL A 209 -8.21 -32.62 4.83
N TYR A 210 -8.67 -31.91 5.85
CA TYR A 210 -10.06 -31.50 5.98
C TYR A 210 -10.18 -30.02 5.61
N ILE A 211 -11.06 -29.69 4.66
CA ILE A 211 -11.28 -28.33 4.19
C ILE A 211 -12.20 -27.62 5.20
N ASN A 212 -11.66 -26.61 5.92
CA ASN A 212 -12.43 -25.89 6.93
C ASN A 212 -13.33 -24.81 6.34
N SER A 213 -12.80 -24.05 5.39
CA SER A 213 -13.51 -22.96 4.71
C SER A 213 -13.02 -22.83 3.28
N THR A 214 -13.90 -22.41 2.39
CA THR A 214 -13.56 -22.08 1.00
C THR A 214 -14.29 -20.82 0.59
N GLU A 215 -13.66 -20.02 -0.27
CA GLU A 215 -14.27 -18.89 -0.98
C GLU A 215 -14.57 -19.25 -2.43
N LEU A 216 -13.75 -20.11 -2.99
CA LEU A 216 -13.93 -20.73 -4.28
C LEU A 216 -13.83 -22.26 -4.09
N GLU A 217 -14.40 -23.03 -5.01
CA GLU A 217 -14.25 -24.48 -4.99
C GLU A 217 -12.78 -24.87 -5.18
N ALA A 218 -12.28 -25.78 -4.33
CA ALA A 218 -10.97 -26.38 -4.50
C ALA A 218 -11.00 -27.39 -5.65
N VAL A 219 -9.94 -27.42 -6.44
CA VAL A 219 -9.80 -28.36 -7.57
C VAL A 219 -8.50 -29.14 -7.48
N ILE A 220 -8.42 -30.23 -8.24
CA ILE A 220 -7.17 -30.99 -8.40
C ILE A 220 -6.09 -30.07 -8.96
N GLY A 221 -4.89 -30.11 -8.35
CA GLY A 221 -3.77 -29.26 -8.70
C GLY A 221 -3.63 -27.98 -7.86
N ASP A 222 -4.63 -27.60 -7.07
CA ASP A 222 -4.50 -26.52 -6.10
C ASP A 222 -3.39 -26.85 -5.09
N ARG A 223 -2.60 -25.85 -4.70
CA ARG A 223 -1.48 -25.99 -3.77
C ARG A 223 -1.95 -25.85 -2.33
N VAL A 224 -1.33 -26.63 -1.46
CA VAL A 224 -1.64 -26.66 -0.02
C VAL A 224 -0.38 -26.18 0.72
N ILE A 225 -0.36 -24.91 1.13
CA ILE A 225 0.79 -24.29 1.76
C ILE A 225 0.55 -24.09 3.26
N PRO A 226 1.57 -24.17 4.12
CA PRO A 226 1.41 -23.86 5.54
C PRO A 226 0.79 -22.48 5.72
N ALA A 227 -0.21 -22.37 6.60
CA ALA A 227 -0.81 -21.08 6.91
C ALA A 227 0.22 -20.17 7.57
N GLY A 228 0.49 -19.03 6.98
CA GLY A 228 1.37 -18.02 7.55
C GLY A 228 0.75 -17.36 8.80
N ASP A 229 1.61 -16.99 9.75
CA ASP A 229 1.22 -16.16 10.90
C ASP A 229 1.07 -14.66 10.55
N ASP A 230 1.06 -14.32 9.29
CA ASP A 230 0.98 -12.94 8.81
C ASP A 230 -0.33 -12.29 9.23
N LYS A 231 -0.34 -11.81 10.47
CA LYS A 231 -1.30 -10.80 10.91
C LYS A 231 -0.94 -9.51 10.19
N ALA A 232 -1.48 -9.34 8.99
CA ALA A 232 -1.36 -8.08 8.27
C ALA A 232 -1.84 -6.95 9.19
N THR A 233 -0.91 -6.14 9.67
CA THR A 233 -1.24 -4.95 10.45
C THR A 233 -1.83 -3.92 9.48
N ALA A 234 -3.08 -3.54 9.71
CA ALA A 234 -3.77 -2.53 8.89
C ALA A 234 -3.27 -1.09 9.13
N ASN A 235 -2.27 -0.92 9.98
CA ASN A 235 -1.73 0.39 10.33
C ASN A 235 -0.41 0.61 9.58
N PHE A 236 -0.47 1.43 8.54
CA PHE A 236 0.69 1.78 7.72
C PHE A 236 1.13 3.21 8.04
N THR A 237 2.43 3.42 8.25
CA THR A 237 3.02 4.76 8.33
C THR A 237 3.63 5.08 6.96
N PRO A 238 3.06 6.05 6.22
CA PRO A 238 3.59 6.42 4.92
C PRO A 238 5.01 6.99 5.03
N HIS A 239 5.85 6.61 4.09
CA HIS A 239 7.23 7.12 3.96
C HIS A 239 7.71 7.01 2.52
N ALA A 240 8.67 7.86 2.16
CA ALA A 240 9.36 7.74 0.89
C ALA A 240 10.33 6.54 0.88
N PRO A 241 10.64 5.96 -0.27
CA PRO A 241 11.72 4.95 -0.39
C PRO A 241 13.04 5.51 0.12
N ALA A 242 13.84 4.66 0.79
CA ALA A 242 15.16 5.04 1.30
C ALA A 242 16.21 5.22 0.19
N MET A 243 15.95 4.65 -0.99
CA MET A 243 16.81 4.73 -2.17
C MET A 243 15.99 5.05 -3.42
N PRO A 244 16.61 5.50 -4.52
CA PRO A 244 15.90 5.68 -5.78
C PRO A 244 15.28 4.37 -6.26
N ILE A 245 13.99 4.41 -6.54
CA ILE A 245 13.20 3.29 -7.09
C ILE A 245 12.75 3.68 -8.49
N GLU A 246 12.87 2.74 -9.41
CA GLU A 246 12.28 2.80 -10.74
C GLU A 246 11.72 1.42 -11.06
N GLY A 247 10.43 1.36 -11.33
CA GLY A 247 9.71 0.13 -11.63
C GLY A 247 8.45 0.40 -12.43
N ASN A 248 7.63 -0.62 -12.61
CA ASN A 248 6.42 -0.54 -13.42
C ASN A 248 5.24 -1.23 -12.73
N ILE A 249 4.03 -0.83 -13.09
CA ILE A 249 2.80 -1.55 -12.77
C ILE A 249 2.69 -2.72 -13.75
N ILE A 250 2.74 -3.97 -13.25
CA ILE A 250 2.71 -5.18 -14.09
C ILE A 250 1.36 -5.89 -14.12
N ALA A 251 0.51 -5.63 -13.14
CA ALA A 251 -0.84 -6.18 -13.10
C ALA A 251 -1.77 -5.29 -12.27
N VAL A 252 -3.06 -5.46 -12.48
CA VAL A 252 -4.10 -4.88 -11.63
C VAL A 252 -5.00 -6.00 -11.12
N MET A 253 -5.30 -5.96 -9.84
CA MET A 253 -6.20 -6.93 -9.24
C MET A 253 -7.64 -6.61 -9.63
N ASN A 254 -8.47 -7.65 -9.82
CA ASN A 254 -9.85 -7.56 -10.27
C ASN A 254 -10.09 -7.26 -11.76
N GLY A 255 -9.09 -7.48 -12.62
CA GLY A 255 -9.27 -7.61 -14.07
C GLY A 255 -9.71 -6.36 -14.85
N VAL A 256 -9.54 -5.17 -14.29
CA VAL A 256 -9.79 -3.90 -15.01
C VAL A 256 -8.56 -3.45 -15.78
N SER A 257 -8.74 -2.97 -17.01
CA SER A 257 -7.65 -2.44 -17.84
C SER A 257 -7.30 -0.98 -17.51
N GLN A 258 -8.21 -0.25 -16.87
CA GLN A 258 -8.04 1.12 -16.44
C GLN A 258 -7.92 1.17 -14.93
N ILE A 259 -6.85 1.77 -14.45
CA ILE A 259 -6.51 1.83 -13.04
C ILE A 259 -6.84 3.23 -12.53
N GLY A 260 -7.63 3.27 -11.47
CA GLY A 260 -8.02 4.51 -10.79
C GLY A 260 -7.77 4.45 -9.29
N GLN A 261 -8.29 5.45 -8.58
CA GLN A 261 -8.19 5.51 -7.12
C GLN A 261 -8.79 4.26 -6.46
N TYR A 262 -8.11 3.74 -5.45
CA TYR A 262 -8.44 2.54 -4.68
C TYR A 262 -8.36 1.22 -5.43
N ASN A 263 -7.81 1.20 -6.64
CA ASN A 263 -7.41 -0.05 -7.26
C ASN A 263 -6.12 -0.59 -6.64
N VAL A 264 -6.04 -1.90 -6.53
CA VAL A 264 -4.84 -2.62 -6.11
C VAL A 264 -4.04 -3.02 -7.33
N VAL A 265 -2.76 -2.69 -7.33
CA VAL A 265 -1.83 -2.97 -8.42
C VAL A 265 -0.65 -3.81 -7.95
N VAL A 266 -0.06 -4.53 -8.87
CA VAL A 266 1.17 -5.30 -8.66
C VAL A 266 2.33 -4.57 -9.33
N LEU A 267 3.42 -4.43 -8.59
CA LEU A 267 4.66 -3.77 -9.04
C LEU A 267 5.75 -4.81 -9.28
N ASP A 268 6.62 -4.56 -10.25
CA ASP A 268 7.80 -5.37 -10.57
C ASP A 268 8.99 -5.10 -9.65
N ARG A 269 8.76 -4.50 -8.50
CA ARG A 269 9.75 -4.23 -7.44
C ARG A 269 9.23 -4.76 -6.11
N GLY A 270 10.12 -5.32 -5.31
CA GLY A 270 9.79 -5.96 -4.05
C GLY A 270 10.71 -5.59 -2.90
N ALA A 271 10.77 -6.46 -1.89
CA ALA A 271 11.59 -6.25 -0.70
C ALA A 271 13.08 -6.17 -1.03
N ARG A 272 13.57 -6.95 -2.00
CA ARG A 272 14.96 -6.89 -2.48
C ARG A 272 15.34 -5.51 -3.03
N ASP A 273 14.36 -4.75 -3.53
CA ASP A 273 14.53 -3.42 -4.09
C ASP A 273 14.30 -2.32 -3.02
N GLY A 274 14.10 -2.71 -1.75
CA GLY A 274 13.90 -1.81 -0.62
C GLY A 274 12.46 -1.36 -0.42
N LEU A 275 11.48 -1.97 -1.09
CA LEU A 275 10.06 -1.70 -0.86
C LEU A 275 9.55 -2.46 0.37
N ASN A 276 8.82 -1.75 1.21
CA ASN A 276 8.15 -2.31 2.38
C ASN A 276 6.75 -1.69 2.56
N ALA A 277 5.98 -2.22 3.48
CA ALA A 277 4.64 -1.72 3.77
C ALA A 277 4.70 -0.27 4.30
N GLY A 278 3.96 0.64 3.68
CA GLY A 278 4.00 2.09 3.93
C GLY A 278 4.80 2.88 2.90
N THR A 279 5.61 2.24 2.05
CA THR A 279 6.36 2.95 1.00
C THR A 279 5.40 3.60 0.01
N VAL A 280 5.56 4.91 -0.19
CA VAL A 280 4.76 5.70 -1.15
C VAL A 280 5.57 5.92 -2.42
N LEU A 281 4.92 5.70 -3.57
CA LEU A 281 5.51 5.88 -4.89
C LEU A 281 4.60 6.80 -5.72
N ARG A 282 5.22 7.61 -6.57
CA ARG A 282 4.55 8.34 -7.63
C ARG A 282 4.36 7.42 -8.83
N VAL A 283 3.21 7.54 -9.48
CA VAL A 283 2.93 6.88 -10.75
C VAL A 283 3.02 7.90 -11.87
N ASP A 284 3.82 7.59 -12.87
CA ASP A 284 3.94 8.38 -14.10
C ASP A 284 3.33 7.56 -15.24
N GLN A 285 2.28 8.09 -15.87
CA GLN A 285 1.70 7.52 -17.09
C GLN A 285 2.76 7.52 -18.18
N ARG A 286 3.03 6.36 -18.75
CA ARG A 286 4.02 6.22 -19.81
C ARG A 286 3.57 6.99 -21.05
N GLY A 287 4.45 7.83 -21.59
CA GLY A 287 4.21 8.57 -22.82
C GLY A 287 4.01 7.64 -24.02
N GLU A 288 2.97 7.88 -24.80
CA GLU A 288 2.69 7.13 -26.00
C GLU A 288 3.73 7.43 -27.09
N THR A 289 4.10 6.41 -27.87
CA THR A 289 4.87 6.58 -29.10
C THR A 289 3.88 6.83 -30.23
N ILE A 290 3.84 8.05 -30.72
CA ILE A 290 2.96 8.49 -31.80
C ILE A 290 3.76 8.69 -33.07
N ARG A 291 3.07 8.62 -34.23
CA ARG A 291 3.68 8.93 -35.51
C ARG A 291 3.85 10.45 -35.62
N ASP A 292 5.05 10.89 -36.07
CA ASP A 292 5.25 12.27 -36.48
C ASP A 292 4.64 12.48 -37.86
N VAL A 293 3.51 13.20 -37.91
CA VAL A 293 2.78 13.46 -39.16
C VAL A 293 3.33 14.66 -39.94
N VAL A 294 4.29 15.38 -39.38
CA VAL A 294 4.87 16.60 -39.97
C VAL A 294 6.15 16.28 -40.73
N THR A 295 6.92 15.28 -40.32
CA THR A 295 8.14 14.88 -40.98
C THR A 295 7.86 14.23 -42.34
N PRO A 296 8.77 14.39 -43.35
CA PRO A 296 8.60 13.74 -44.64
C PRO A 296 8.71 12.20 -44.57
N ASP A 297 9.35 11.65 -43.54
CA ASP A 297 9.45 10.20 -43.37
C ASP A 297 8.17 9.68 -42.69
N SER A 298 7.38 8.90 -43.43
CA SER A 298 6.13 8.32 -42.96
C SER A 298 6.28 7.30 -41.82
N ARG A 299 7.50 6.88 -41.50
CA ARG A 299 7.82 5.93 -40.42
C ARG A 299 8.38 6.61 -39.17
N ASP A 300 8.57 7.93 -39.22
CA ASP A 300 9.09 8.66 -38.07
C ASP A 300 8.09 8.68 -36.94
N THR A 301 8.56 8.43 -35.74
CA THR A 301 7.77 8.36 -34.53
C THR A 301 8.43 9.16 -33.41
N VAL A 302 7.62 9.77 -32.57
CA VAL A 302 8.05 10.50 -31.38
C VAL A 302 7.38 9.90 -30.15
N THR A 303 8.17 9.66 -29.10
CA THR A 303 7.64 9.25 -27.79
C THR A 303 7.38 10.50 -26.96
N LEU A 304 6.14 10.65 -26.52
CA LEU A 304 5.72 11.74 -25.64
C LEU A 304 6.39 11.57 -24.25
N PRO A 305 6.58 12.66 -23.49
CA PRO A 305 7.08 12.55 -22.13
C PRO A 305 6.10 11.81 -21.21
N ASP A 306 6.65 11.16 -20.20
CA ASP A 306 5.86 10.57 -19.12
C ASP A 306 5.19 11.70 -18.31
N GLU A 307 3.95 11.49 -17.89
CA GLU A 307 3.12 12.47 -17.17
C GLU A 307 2.69 11.94 -15.82
N GLU A 308 2.83 12.72 -14.76
CA GLU A 308 2.39 12.33 -13.43
C GLU A 308 0.90 11.99 -13.43
N ALA A 309 0.57 10.78 -12.97
CA ALA A 309 -0.78 10.24 -12.93
C ALA A 309 -1.33 10.09 -11.50
N GLY A 310 -0.47 10.03 -10.48
CA GLY A 310 -0.91 9.96 -9.11
C GLY A 310 0.08 9.34 -8.13
N LEU A 311 -0.45 8.89 -6.99
CA LEU A 311 0.32 8.28 -5.90
C LEU A 311 -0.28 6.95 -5.51
N LEU A 312 0.57 6.00 -5.22
CA LEU A 312 0.20 4.72 -4.61
C LEU A 312 1.02 4.47 -3.34
N MET A 313 0.53 3.57 -2.49
CA MET A 313 1.25 3.12 -1.31
C MET A 313 1.35 1.60 -1.31
N VAL A 314 2.54 1.08 -1.12
CA VAL A 314 2.79 -0.35 -0.93
C VAL A 314 2.22 -0.77 0.42
N PHE A 315 1.34 -1.77 0.43
CA PHE A 315 0.79 -2.33 1.67
C PHE A 315 1.26 -3.76 1.94
N ARG A 316 1.79 -4.44 0.90
CA ARG A 316 2.38 -5.78 1.02
C ARG A 316 3.55 -5.92 0.06
N SER A 317 4.69 -6.38 0.58
CA SER A 317 5.89 -6.60 -0.22
C SER A 317 6.31 -8.06 -0.12
N PHE A 318 6.62 -8.66 -1.27
CA PHE A 318 7.26 -9.95 -1.43
C PHE A 318 8.68 -9.74 -1.91
N GLU A 319 9.47 -10.78 -2.08
CA GLU A 319 10.89 -10.64 -2.42
C GLU A 319 11.11 -9.82 -3.71
N ARG A 320 10.35 -10.12 -4.77
CA ARG A 320 10.56 -9.57 -6.12
C ARG A 320 9.42 -8.70 -6.65
N VAL A 321 8.26 -8.76 -6.03
CA VAL A 321 7.05 -8.00 -6.39
C VAL A 321 6.43 -7.38 -5.15
N SER A 322 5.60 -6.36 -5.33
CA SER A 322 4.81 -5.79 -4.24
C SER A 322 3.42 -5.40 -4.67
N PHE A 323 2.50 -5.35 -3.70
CA PHE A 323 1.13 -4.89 -3.91
C PHE A 323 0.99 -3.47 -3.40
N GLY A 324 0.48 -2.60 -4.25
CA GLY A 324 0.23 -1.19 -3.97
C GLY A 324 -1.25 -0.83 -4.10
N LEU A 325 -1.72 0.06 -3.23
CA LEU A 325 -3.03 0.69 -3.32
C LEU A 325 -2.88 2.08 -3.94
N VAL A 326 -3.59 2.36 -5.01
CA VAL A 326 -3.66 3.71 -5.60
C VAL A 326 -4.47 4.60 -4.66
N LEU A 327 -3.80 5.55 -4.00
CA LEU A 327 -4.42 6.45 -3.03
C LEU A 327 -4.90 7.76 -3.67
N HIS A 328 -4.26 8.18 -4.75
CA HIS A 328 -4.62 9.38 -5.49
C HIS A 328 -4.39 9.17 -6.98
N ALA A 329 -5.38 9.51 -7.81
CA ALA A 329 -5.28 9.44 -9.26
C ALA A 329 -5.77 10.76 -9.86
N THR A 330 -4.91 11.42 -10.63
CA THR A 330 -5.22 12.61 -11.41
C THR A 330 -5.55 12.27 -12.86
N ARG A 331 -5.09 11.10 -13.31
CA ARG A 331 -5.29 10.53 -14.64
C ARG A 331 -5.55 9.04 -14.56
N VAL A 332 -6.05 8.44 -15.60
CA VAL A 332 -6.17 6.99 -15.74
C VAL A 332 -4.77 6.41 -15.85
N MET A 333 -4.49 5.40 -15.05
CA MET A 333 -3.24 4.63 -15.10
C MET A 333 -3.44 3.32 -15.84
N HIS A 334 -2.37 2.75 -16.37
CA HIS A 334 -2.38 1.52 -17.15
C HIS A 334 -1.27 0.57 -16.70
N ILE A 335 -1.36 -0.67 -17.12
CA ILE A 335 -0.25 -1.62 -17.02
C ILE A 335 0.92 -1.08 -17.83
N ASN A 336 2.13 -1.21 -17.30
CA ASN A 336 3.42 -0.65 -17.76
C ASN A 336 3.60 0.85 -17.52
N ASP A 337 2.73 1.52 -16.78
CA ASP A 337 3.03 2.83 -16.23
C ASP A 337 4.14 2.73 -15.20
N LYS A 338 4.98 3.76 -15.13
CA LYS A 338 6.17 3.78 -14.29
C LYS A 338 5.86 4.15 -12.86
N VAL A 339 6.62 3.58 -11.92
CA VAL A 339 6.59 3.98 -10.52
C VAL A 339 7.95 4.46 -10.08
N ARG A 340 7.97 5.58 -9.33
CA ARG A 340 9.20 6.27 -8.87
C ARG A 340 9.02 6.85 -7.49
N ASN A 341 10.11 7.37 -6.92
CA ASN A 341 10.06 8.16 -5.69
C ASN A 341 9.11 9.36 -5.86
N PRO A 342 8.33 9.71 -4.82
CA PRO A 342 7.36 10.80 -4.84
C PRO A 342 7.97 12.18 -4.85
#